data_6073dd4b6d0191bb7d11b943ceb1c42d
#
_entry.id   6073dd4b6d0191bb7d11b943ceb1c42d
#
_cell.length_a   1.000
_cell.length_b   1.000
_cell.length_c   1.000
_cell.angle_alpha   90.00
_cell.angle_beta   90.00
_cell.angle_gamma   90.00
#
_symmetry.space_group_name_H-M   'P 1'
#
loop_
_entity.id
_entity.type
_entity.pdbx_description
1 polymer ?
#
loop_
_entity_poly.entity_id
_entity_poly.type
_entity_poly.pdbx_seq_one_letter_code
_entity_poly.pdbx_strand_id
1 'polypeptide(L)'
;MILTYLRLCIYISIFLSVVYGLALIVGSVFIHNIDVINAVKNKKNYEVHFYLTLLVKIVITVSVMINSSNLIDQINHTKRVIESARQQNQWNLSILNTSVSPSEKVQKRLNEIIGSLPDRDVYNYTSPEILYQTTDVSKTQRTDFIDNYMEISYNVLEKVKVVDKNNKRLKPKDFTGKAVLLIPQKYEKDQERILKELGMEKTDIYFIKDRQVYQDMLSPGYYAIDPIIYAH
;
A
#
# COMPACT_ATOMS: atom_id res chain seq x y z
N MET A 1 -14.67 3.68 -14.13
CA MET A 1 -14.55 4.10 -12.72
C MET A 1 -13.45 5.15 -12.49
N ILE A 2 -12.20 4.93 -12.90
CA ILE A 2 -11.09 5.89 -12.75
C ILE A 2 -11.37 7.24 -13.42
N LEU A 3 -11.92 7.24 -14.62
CA LEU A 3 -12.25 8.47 -15.37
C LEU A 3 -13.32 9.33 -14.66
N THR A 4 -14.24 8.68 -13.97
CA THR A 4 -15.31 9.36 -13.19
C THR A 4 -14.73 10.03 -11.94
N TYR A 5 -13.79 9.35 -11.26
CA TYR A 5 -13.07 9.94 -10.12
C TYR A 5 -12.19 11.11 -10.52
N LEU A 6 -11.47 10.99 -11.64
CA LEU A 6 -10.63 12.08 -12.15
C LEU A 6 -11.48 13.32 -12.49
N ARG A 7 -12.64 13.12 -13.13
CA ARG A 7 -13.60 14.21 -13.41
C ARG A 7 -14.10 14.86 -12.12
N LEU A 8 -14.45 14.05 -11.11
CA LEU A 8 -14.91 14.57 -9.83
C LEU A 8 -13.83 15.41 -9.13
N CYS A 9 -12.57 14.96 -9.10
CA CYS A 9 -11.46 15.71 -8.55
C CYS A 9 -11.23 17.05 -9.28
N ILE A 10 -11.32 17.05 -10.61
CA ILE A 10 -11.22 18.27 -11.41
C ILE A 10 -12.34 19.24 -11.07
N TYR A 11 -13.60 18.78 -10.99
CA TYR A 11 -14.73 19.64 -10.62
C TYR A 11 -14.60 20.22 -9.22
N ILE A 12 -14.17 19.42 -8.23
CA ILE A 12 -13.92 19.89 -6.87
C ILE A 12 -12.82 20.94 -6.86
N SER A 13 -11.72 20.74 -7.58
CA SER A 13 -10.61 21.68 -7.66
C SER A 13 -11.04 23.00 -8.30
N ILE A 14 -11.81 22.95 -9.39
CA ILE A 14 -12.37 24.14 -10.04
C ILE A 14 -13.31 24.87 -9.08
N PHE A 15 -14.22 24.15 -8.42
CA PHE A 15 -15.15 24.73 -7.46
C PHE A 15 -14.43 25.44 -6.31
N LEU A 16 -13.43 24.80 -5.71
CA LEU A 16 -12.61 25.41 -4.66
C LEU A 16 -11.86 26.66 -5.16
N SER A 17 -11.32 26.62 -6.37
CA SER A 17 -10.64 27.77 -6.97
C SER A 17 -11.60 28.94 -7.19
N VAL A 18 -12.82 28.67 -7.62
CA VAL A 18 -13.87 29.70 -7.81
C VAL A 18 -14.28 30.30 -6.47
N VAL A 19 -14.50 29.46 -5.44
CA VAL A 19 -14.86 29.93 -4.09
C VAL A 19 -13.74 30.77 -3.50
N TYR A 20 -12.49 30.35 -3.67
CA TYR A 20 -11.33 31.13 -3.22
C TYR A 20 -11.19 32.45 -3.97
N GLY A 21 -11.38 32.47 -5.30
CA GLY A 21 -11.38 33.66 -6.13
C GLY A 21 -12.47 34.66 -5.71
N LEU A 22 -13.69 34.16 -5.45
CA LEU A 22 -14.79 35.00 -4.95
C LEU A 22 -14.49 35.56 -3.57
N ALA A 23 -13.91 34.79 -2.66
CA ALA A 23 -13.51 35.26 -1.35
C ALA A 23 -12.44 36.37 -1.42
N LEU A 24 -11.50 36.26 -2.35
CA LEU A 24 -10.49 37.32 -2.60
C LEU A 24 -11.12 38.58 -3.17
N ILE A 25 -12.06 38.47 -4.12
CA ILE A 25 -12.77 39.60 -4.70
C ILE A 25 -13.59 40.32 -3.63
N VAL A 26 -14.38 39.57 -2.85
CA VAL A 26 -15.18 40.15 -1.76
C VAL A 26 -14.29 40.84 -0.73
N GLY A 27 -13.18 40.18 -0.34
CA GLY A 27 -12.20 40.74 0.57
C GLY A 27 -11.56 42.02 0.03
N SER A 28 -11.24 42.06 -1.26
CA SER A 28 -10.68 43.25 -1.95
C SER A 28 -11.67 44.40 -2.00
N VAL A 29 -12.94 44.13 -2.35
CA VAL A 29 -14.01 45.13 -2.39
C VAL A 29 -14.27 45.70 -0.98
N PHE A 30 -14.24 44.84 0.06
CA PHE A 30 -14.39 45.29 1.45
C PHE A 30 -13.25 46.19 1.88
N ILE A 31 -12.02 45.86 1.52
CA ILE A 31 -10.83 46.70 1.82
C ILE A 31 -10.87 48.04 1.07
N HIS A 32 -11.35 48.03 -0.16
CA HIS A 32 -11.38 49.23 -0.99
C HIS A 32 -12.50 50.21 -0.53
N ASN A 33 -13.58 49.71 0.03
CA ASN A 33 -14.70 50.52 0.55
C ASN A 33 -14.51 50.97 2.01
N ILE A 34 -13.43 50.58 2.69
CA ILE A 34 -13.07 51.14 3.98
C ILE A 34 -12.50 52.53 3.71
N ASP A 35 -13.34 53.53 3.93
CA ASP A 35 -12.96 54.94 3.84
C ASP A 35 -11.73 55.17 4.73
N VAL A 36 -10.59 55.53 4.11
CA VAL A 36 -9.30 55.70 4.79
C VAL A 36 -9.42 56.68 5.98
N ILE A 37 -10.35 57.64 5.87
CA ILE A 37 -10.65 58.64 6.92
C ILE A 37 -11.27 57.97 8.14
N ASN A 38 -12.15 57.00 7.97
CA ASN A 38 -12.78 56.24 9.07
C ASN A 38 -11.81 55.24 9.69
N ALA A 39 -10.89 54.65 8.91
CA ALA A 39 -9.84 53.76 9.41
C ALA A 39 -8.86 54.52 10.34
N VAL A 40 -8.54 55.74 10.04
CA VAL A 40 -7.64 56.57 10.88
C VAL A 40 -8.34 57.03 12.16
N LYS A 41 -9.63 57.37 12.12
CA LYS A 41 -10.42 57.75 13.31
C LYS A 41 -10.73 56.59 14.26
N ASN A 42 -10.80 55.35 13.76
CA ASN A 42 -11.22 54.19 14.53
C ASN A 42 -10.09 53.14 14.62
N LYS A 43 -8.88 53.59 14.96
CA LYS A 43 -7.64 52.81 15.04
C LYS A 43 -7.80 51.48 15.78
N LYS A 44 -8.58 51.46 16.86
CA LYS A 44 -8.80 50.30 17.71
C LYS A 44 -9.60 49.19 17.00
N ASN A 45 -10.60 49.52 16.18
CA ASN A 45 -11.39 48.57 15.42
C ASN A 45 -10.61 48.02 14.22
N TYR A 46 -9.71 48.81 13.63
CA TYR A 46 -8.87 48.41 12.51
C TYR A 46 -7.88 47.29 12.94
N GLU A 47 -7.28 47.40 14.12
CA GLU A 47 -6.40 46.39 14.67
C GLU A 47 -7.10 45.04 14.85
N VAL A 48 -8.32 45.06 15.40
CA VAL A 48 -9.12 43.83 15.57
C VAL A 48 -9.45 43.16 14.23
N HIS A 49 -9.87 43.95 13.24
CA HIS A 49 -10.16 43.43 11.90
C HIS A 49 -8.90 42.91 11.18
N PHE A 50 -7.76 43.57 11.38
CA PHE A 50 -6.48 43.09 10.83
C PHE A 50 -6.10 41.73 11.40
N TYR A 51 -6.15 41.57 12.73
CA TYR A 51 -5.82 40.28 13.36
C TYR A 51 -6.81 39.18 13.00
N LEU A 52 -8.10 39.51 12.91
CA LEU A 52 -9.11 38.53 12.48
C LEU A 52 -8.86 38.05 11.04
N THR A 53 -8.55 38.96 10.13
CA THR A 53 -8.24 38.65 8.73
C THR A 53 -6.96 37.80 8.63
N LEU A 54 -5.94 38.16 9.42
CA LEU A 54 -4.70 37.40 9.48
C LEU A 54 -4.95 35.97 9.98
N LEU A 55 -5.74 35.80 11.05
CA LEU A 55 -6.09 34.50 11.60
C LEU A 55 -6.85 33.64 10.58
N VAL A 56 -7.84 34.22 9.89
CA VAL A 56 -8.58 33.51 8.83
C VAL A 56 -7.65 33.07 7.70
N LYS A 57 -6.72 33.92 7.27
CA LYS A 57 -5.72 33.55 6.24
C LYS A 57 -4.84 32.38 6.70
N ILE A 58 -4.37 32.41 7.95
CA ILE A 58 -3.56 31.33 8.52
C ILE A 58 -4.37 30.02 8.52
N VAL A 59 -5.59 30.03 8.99
CA VAL A 59 -6.46 28.82 9.04
C VAL A 59 -6.70 28.28 7.64
N ILE A 60 -7.00 29.12 6.66
CA ILE A 60 -7.19 28.69 5.27
C ILE A 60 -5.90 28.08 4.72
N THR A 61 -4.77 28.75 4.92
CA THR A 61 -3.48 28.26 4.42
C THR A 61 -3.12 26.89 5.00
N VAL A 62 -3.27 26.72 6.31
CA VAL A 62 -3.02 25.44 6.98
C VAL A 62 -3.99 24.36 6.47
N SER A 63 -5.27 24.68 6.32
CA SER A 63 -6.26 23.75 5.77
C SER A 63 -5.92 23.31 4.34
N VAL A 64 -5.48 24.23 3.50
CA VAL A 64 -5.05 23.92 2.12
C VAL A 64 -3.79 23.03 2.12
N MET A 65 -2.83 23.30 3.00
CA MET A 65 -1.62 22.49 3.12
C MET A 65 -1.94 21.04 3.54
N ILE A 66 -2.80 20.85 4.55
CA ILE A 66 -3.22 19.53 5.03
C ILE A 66 -3.95 18.77 3.91
N ASN A 67 -4.90 19.41 3.24
CA ASN A 67 -5.65 18.76 2.17
C ASN A 67 -4.77 18.43 0.95
N SER A 68 -3.79 19.27 0.64
CA SER A 68 -2.83 19.03 -0.45
C SER A 68 -1.94 17.82 -0.14
N SER A 69 -1.48 17.66 1.10
CA SER A 69 -0.71 16.49 1.53
C SER A 69 -1.51 15.21 1.36
N ASN A 70 -2.76 15.19 1.85
CA ASN A 70 -3.65 14.04 1.71
C ASN A 70 -3.92 13.69 0.24
N LEU A 71 -4.06 14.69 -0.63
CA LEU A 71 -4.26 14.48 -2.06
C LEU A 71 -3.04 13.86 -2.73
N ILE A 72 -1.84 14.30 -2.38
CA ILE A 72 -0.58 13.73 -2.87
C ILE A 72 -0.47 12.25 -2.47
N ASP A 73 -0.79 11.93 -1.22
CA ASP A 73 -0.76 10.55 -0.73
C ASP A 73 -1.77 9.66 -1.47
N GLN A 74 -2.98 10.15 -1.73
CA GLN A 74 -3.98 9.44 -2.52
C GLN A 74 -3.54 9.24 -3.97
N ILE A 75 -2.93 10.24 -4.60
CA ILE A 75 -2.39 10.11 -5.96
C ILE A 75 -1.28 9.06 -6.00
N ASN A 76 -0.36 9.09 -5.05
CA ASN A 76 0.72 8.13 -4.95
C ASN A 76 0.20 6.70 -4.69
N HIS A 77 -0.82 6.56 -3.85
CA HIS A 77 -1.49 5.27 -3.63
C HIS A 77 -2.15 4.76 -4.92
N THR A 78 -2.93 5.61 -5.59
CA THR A 78 -3.60 5.25 -6.86
C THR A 78 -2.59 4.84 -7.93
N LYS A 79 -1.47 5.57 -8.05
CA LYS A 79 -0.40 5.22 -8.98
C LYS A 79 0.17 3.83 -8.68
N ARG A 80 0.46 3.52 -7.41
CA ARG A 80 0.93 2.19 -6.98
C ARG A 80 -0.06 1.09 -7.32
N VAL A 81 -1.36 1.31 -7.06
CA VAL A 81 -2.42 0.35 -7.41
C VAL A 81 -2.46 0.08 -8.92
N ILE A 82 -2.35 1.14 -9.74
CA ILE A 82 -2.33 0.99 -11.20
C ILE A 82 -1.08 0.22 -11.66
N GLU A 83 0.08 0.52 -11.11
CA GLU A 83 1.33 -0.15 -11.45
C GLU A 83 1.28 -1.64 -11.06
N SER A 84 0.72 -1.96 -9.89
CA SER A 84 0.58 -3.34 -9.45
C SER A 84 -0.44 -4.14 -10.25
N ALA A 85 -1.59 -3.53 -10.57
CA ALA A 85 -2.57 -4.15 -11.48
C ALA A 85 -1.99 -4.41 -12.87
N ARG A 86 -1.11 -3.51 -13.34
CA ARG A 86 -0.40 -3.71 -14.61
C ARG A 86 0.58 -4.87 -14.54
N GLN A 87 1.29 -5.06 -13.45
CA GLN A 87 2.17 -6.21 -13.25
C GLN A 87 1.37 -7.52 -13.19
N GLN A 88 0.26 -7.57 -12.46
CA GLN A 88 -0.63 -8.73 -12.43
C GLN A 88 -1.13 -9.11 -13.81
N ASN A 89 -1.55 -8.13 -14.62
CA ASN A 89 -1.95 -8.37 -16.01
C ASN A 89 -0.80 -8.90 -16.88
N GLN A 90 0.44 -8.47 -16.63
CA GLN A 90 1.60 -9.02 -17.34
C GLN A 90 1.87 -10.50 -17.00
N TRP A 91 1.42 -10.96 -15.86
CA TRP A 91 1.56 -12.37 -15.48
C TRP A 91 0.42 -13.25 -16.00
N ASN A 92 -0.59 -12.67 -16.63
CA ASN A 92 -1.80 -13.37 -17.10
C ASN A 92 -2.44 -14.24 -15.99
N LEU A 93 -2.41 -13.75 -14.75
CA LEU A 93 -2.95 -14.46 -13.61
C LEU A 93 -4.44 -14.20 -13.47
N SER A 94 -5.22 -15.26 -13.34
CA SER A 94 -6.58 -15.21 -12.85
C SER A 94 -6.58 -15.59 -11.37
N ILE A 95 -6.97 -14.64 -10.50
CA ILE A 95 -7.02 -14.87 -9.06
C ILE A 95 -8.35 -15.52 -8.72
N LEU A 96 -8.30 -16.73 -8.18
CA LEU A 96 -9.44 -17.38 -7.60
C LEU A 96 -9.48 -17.05 -6.10
N ASN A 97 -10.30 -16.07 -5.73
CA ASN A 97 -10.45 -15.72 -4.31
C ASN A 97 -11.47 -16.66 -3.65
N THR A 98 -10.98 -17.55 -2.78
CA THR A 98 -11.80 -18.50 -2.03
C THR A 98 -12.17 -18.00 -0.63
N SER A 99 -12.09 -16.71 -0.37
CA SER A 99 -12.41 -16.10 0.94
C SER A 99 -13.87 -16.30 1.39
N VAL A 100 -14.74 -16.70 0.49
CA VAL A 100 -16.08 -17.17 0.84
C VAL A 100 -16.05 -18.69 0.89
N SER A 101 -16.31 -19.27 2.06
CA SER A 101 -16.42 -20.72 2.21
C SER A 101 -17.41 -21.28 1.17
N PRO A 102 -16.95 -21.84 0.05
CA PRO A 102 -17.85 -22.29 -0.99
C PRO A 102 -18.63 -23.51 -0.50
N SER A 103 -19.84 -23.66 -0.97
CA SER A 103 -20.59 -24.88 -0.70
C SER A 103 -19.77 -26.12 -1.15
N GLU A 104 -19.90 -27.23 -0.46
CA GLU A 104 -19.13 -28.46 -0.73
C GLU A 104 -19.13 -28.85 -2.23
N LYS A 105 -20.23 -28.62 -2.92
CA LYS A 105 -20.39 -28.85 -4.36
C LYS A 105 -19.50 -27.93 -5.19
N VAL A 106 -19.35 -26.67 -4.80
CA VAL A 106 -18.48 -25.68 -5.48
C VAL A 106 -17.04 -26.01 -5.22
N GLN A 107 -16.68 -26.39 -3.99
CA GLN A 107 -15.33 -26.81 -3.62
C GLN A 107 -14.88 -28.02 -4.44
N LYS A 108 -15.75 -29.05 -4.55
CA LYS A 108 -15.46 -30.24 -5.36
C LYS A 108 -15.19 -29.88 -6.84
N ARG A 109 -16.03 -29.03 -7.43
CA ARG A 109 -15.86 -28.57 -8.81
C ARG A 109 -14.58 -27.74 -9.02
N LEU A 110 -14.23 -26.90 -8.05
CA LEU A 110 -13.00 -26.14 -8.04
C LEU A 110 -11.77 -27.07 -8.01
N ASN A 111 -11.77 -28.06 -7.14
CA ASN A 111 -10.69 -29.04 -7.06
C ASN A 111 -10.55 -29.88 -8.36
N GLU A 112 -11.67 -30.20 -9.01
CA GLU A 112 -11.67 -30.88 -10.33
C GLU A 112 -11.03 -29.98 -11.41
N ILE A 113 -11.36 -28.69 -11.44
CA ILE A 113 -10.80 -27.72 -12.39
C ILE A 113 -9.30 -27.53 -12.11
N ILE A 114 -8.91 -27.28 -10.86
CA ILE A 114 -7.51 -27.06 -10.47
C ILE A 114 -6.70 -28.34 -10.78
N GLY A 115 -7.19 -29.50 -10.46
CA GLY A 115 -6.54 -30.77 -10.74
C GLY A 115 -6.41 -31.11 -12.24
N SER A 116 -7.18 -30.45 -13.10
CA SER A 116 -7.06 -30.59 -14.56
C SER A 116 -6.03 -29.65 -15.21
N LEU A 117 -5.56 -28.64 -14.46
CA LEU A 117 -4.55 -27.70 -14.95
C LEU A 117 -3.14 -28.29 -14.80
N PRO A 118 -2.22 -28.00 -15.72
CA PRO A 118 -0.81 -28.32 -15.53
C PRO A 118 -0.26 -27.62 -14.26
N ASP A 119 0.54 -28.31 -13.47
CA ASP A 119 1.14 -27.77 -12.24
C ASP A 119 1.88 -26.44 -12.45
N ARG A 120 2.47 -26.25 -13.62
CA ARG A 120 3.15 -25.01 -14.01
C ARG A 120 2.22 -23.78 -14.12
N ASP A 121 0.91 -24.02 -14.27
CA ASP A 121 -0.10 -22.98 -14.50
C ASP A 121 -0.92 -22.71 -13.22
N VAL A 122 -0.67 -23.47 -12.16
CA VAL A 122 -1.29 -23.29 -10.85
C VAL A 122 -0.31 -22.55 -9.92
N TYR A 123 -0.76 -21.44 -9.39
CA TYR A 123 0.00 -20.60 -8.46
C TYR A 123 -0.67 -20.64 -7.10
N ASN A 124 -0.04 -21.27 -6.13
CA ASN A 124 -0.48 -21.17 -4.74
C ASN A 124 0.19 -19.95 -4.09
N TYR A 125 -0.60 -19.10 -3.47
CA TYR A 125 -0.14 -17.90 -2.82
C TYR A 125 -1.04 -17.54 -1.65
N THR A 126 -0.45 -17.44 -0.47
CA THR A 126 -1.12 -16.94 0.73
C THR A 126 -0.46 -15.63 1.13
N SER A 127 -1.27 -14.60 1.28
CA SER A 127 -0.81 -13.27 1.68
C SER A 127 -0.50 -13.24 3.18
N PRO A 128 0.53 -12.52 3.63
CA PRO A 128 0.71 -12.20 5.04
C PRO A 128 -0.51 -11.46 5.60
N GLU A 129 -0.79 -11.62 6.89
CA GLU A 129 -1.86 -10.87 7.54
C GLU A 129 -1.53 -9.38 7.61
N ILE A 130 -0.25 -9.05 7.81
CA ILE A 130 0.21 -7.67 7.87
C ILE A 130 0.82 -7.24 6.55
N LEU A 131 0.16 -6.28 5.92
CA LEU A 131 0.59 -5.66 4.68
C LEU A 131 0.76 -4.16 4.86
N TYR A 132 1.75 -3.60 4.20
CA TYR A 132 2.11 -2.19 4.29
C TYR A 132 1.78 -1.44 3.00
N GLN A 133 1.29 -0.20 3.12
CA GLN A 133 1.10 0.69 1.98
C GLN A 133 2.38 1.43 1.55
N THR A 134 3.50 1.10 2.15
CA THR A 134 4.80 1.72 1.90
C THR A 134 5.86 0.68 1.61
N THR A 135 6.84 1.04 0.80
CA THR A 135 8.05 0.26 0.58
C THR A 135 9.20 0.68 1.51
N ASP A 136 8.94 1.66 2.39
CA ASP A 136 9.93 2.16 3.35
C ASP A 136 10.00 1.25 4.56
N VAL A 137 11.00 0.40 4.59
CA VAL A 137 11.27 -0.57 5.66
C VAL A 137 11.44 0.09 7.04
N SER A 138 11.86 1.37 7.09
CA SER A 138 12.06 2.08 8.35
C SER A 138 10.75 2.41 9.07
N LYS A 139 9.63 2.39 8.36
CA LYS A 139 8.29 2.69 8.88
C LYS A 139 7.51 1.46 9.31
N THR A 140 8.12 0.28 9.22
CA THR A 140 7.46 -0.96 9.59
C THR A 140 7.60 -1.23 11.08
N GLN A 141 6.52 -1.67 11.70
CA GLN A 141 6.53 -2.12 13.09
C GLN A 141 7.09 -3.56 13.14
N ARG A 142 7.62 -3.92 14.30
CA ARG A 142 8.00 -5.32 14.57
C ARG A 142 6.70 -6.13 14.70
N THR A 143 6.55 -7.14 13.84
CA THR A 143 5.39 -8.02 13.80
C THR A 143 5.73 -9.40 14.32
N ASP A 144 4.75 -10.14 14.77
CA ASP A 144 4.92 -11.56 15.07
C ASP A 144 5.22 -12.33 13.77
N PHE A 145 5.90 -13.46 13.90
CA PHE A 145 6.34 -14.23 12.73
C PHE A 145 5.17 -14.79 11.93
N ILE A 146 4.09 -15.20 12.62
CA ILE A 146 2.88 -15.75 12.00
C ILE A 146 2.19 -14.69 11.13
N ASP A 147 2.09 -13.45 11.63
CA ASP A 147 1.42 -12.37 10.91
C ASP A 147 2.17 -11.94 9.64
N ASN A 148 3.48 -12.19 9.61
CA ASN A 148 4.34 -11.86 8.48
C ASN A 148 4.80 -13.12 7.69
N TYR A 149 3.98 -14.15 7.71
CA TYR A 149 4.20 -15.40 7.01
C TYR A 149 3.45 -15.42 5.69
N MET A 150 4.08 -15.93 4.65
CA MET A 150 3.45 -16.16 3.35
C MET A 150 3.82 -17.54 2.81
N GLU A 151 2.87 -18.17 2.15
CA GLU A 151 3.05 -19.45 1.49
C GLU A 151 2.97 -19.25 -0.02
N ILE A 152 3.92 -19.82 -0.74
CA ILE A 152 4.00 -19.69 -2.19
C ILE A 152 4.42 -20.98 -2.86
N SER A 153 3.85 -21.27 -4.03
CA SER A 153 4.39 -22.31 -4.90
C SER A 153 5.71 -21.86 -5.55
N TYR A 154 6.52 -22.82 -5.96
CA TYR A 154 7.78 -22.52 -6.66
C TYR A 154 7.61 -21.67 -7.93
N ASN A 155 6.48 -21.79 -8.61
CA ASN A 155 6.15 -20.97 -9.77
C ASN A 155 6.03 -19.48 -9.38
N VAL A 156 5.50 -19.19 -8.18
CA VAL A 156 5.44 -17.84 -7.62
C VAL A 156 6.81 -17.34 -7.24
N LEU A 157 7.67 -18.19 -6.66
CA LEU A 157 9.04 -17.83 -6.30
C LEU A 157 9.83 -17.28 -7.50
N GLU A 158 9.60 -17.82 -8.69
CA GLU A 158 10.20 -17.27 -9.92
C GLU A 158 9.75 -15.85 -10.23
N LYS A 159 8.54 -15.47 -9.87
CA LYS A 159 7.98 -14.14 -10.11
C LYS A 159 8.43 -13.14 -9.04
N VAL A 160 8.47 -13.56 -7.80
CA VAL A 160 8.71 -12.68 -6.61
C VAL A 160 10.17 -12.23 -6.49
N LYS A 161 11.12 -12.87 -7.16
CA LYS A 161 12.55 -12.46 -7.18
C LYS A 161 13.22 -12.41 -5.82
N VAL A 162 13.03 -13.44 -5.00
CA VAL A 162 13.70 -13.56 -3.70
C VAL A 162 15.22 -13.65 -3.88
N VAL A 163 15.98 -12.95 -3.06
CA VAL A 163 17.45 -13.01 -3.06
C VAL A 163 17.99 -13.54 -1.74
N ASP A 164 19.02 -14.38 -1.81
CA ASP A 164 19.71 -14.90 -0.65
C ASP A 164 20.59 -13.84 0.05
N LYS A 165 21.22 -14.21 1.14
CA LYS A 165 22.15 -13.34 1.90
C LYS A 165 23.35 -12.84 1.08
N ASN A 166 23.69 -13.51 -0.03
CA ASN A 166 24.80 -13.17 -0.93
C ASN A 166 24.33 -12.36 -2.15
N ASN A 167 23.11 -11.85 -2.17
CA ASN A 167 22.45 -11.18 -3.29
C ASN A 167 22.24 -12.08 -4.53
N LYS A 168 22.33 -13.40 -4.40
CA LYS A 168 21.99 -14.32 -5.48
C LYS A 168 20.47 -14.52 -5.50
N ARG A 169 19.87 -14.40 -6.68
CA ARG A 169 18.45 -14.69 -6.85
C ARG A 169 18.20 -16.18 -6.68
N LEU A 170 17.30 -16.53 -5.79
CA LEU A 170 16.84 -17.89 -5.58
C LEU A 170 15.88 -18.33 -6.69
N LYS A 171 16.03 -19.56 -7.12
CA LYS A 171 15.20 -20.18 -8.17
C LYS A 171 14.71 -21.55 -7.67
N PRO A 172 13.58 -22.07 -8.18
CA PRO A 172 13.07 -23.39 -7.81
C PRO A 172 14.10 -24.50 -7.89
N LYS A 173 14.96 -24.47 -8.86
CA LYS A 173 16.04 -25.46 -9.06
C LYS A 173 17.14 -25.43 -7.99
N ASP A 174 17.23 -24.38 -7.18
CA ASP A 174 18.18 -24.29 -6.07
C ASP A 174 17.71 -25.12 -4.88
N PHE A 175 16.45 -25.58 -4.91
CA PHE A 175 15.80 -26.38 -3.88
C PHE A 175 15.43 -27.74 -4.47
N THR A 176 15.99 -28.78 -4.12
CA THR A 176 15.85 -30.15 -4.68
C THR A 176 14.41 -30.73 -4.71
N GLY A 177 13.40 -29.90 -5.00
CA GLY A 177 11.95 -30.27 -5.03
C GLY A 177 11.31 -30.47 -3.66
N LYS A 178 12.01 -30.11 -2.58
CA LYS A 178 11.46 -30.16 -1.21
C LYS A 178 10.97 -28.79 -0.81
N ALA A 179 9.90 -28.78 -0.05
CA ALA A 179 9.42 -27.56 0.58
C ALA A 179 10.50 -26.95 1.49
N VAL A 180 10.66 -25.64 1.43
CA VAL A 180 11.69 -24.88 2.15
C VAL A 180 11.12 -23.68 2.85
N LEU A 181 11.74 -23.30 3.96
CA LEU A 181 11.41 -22.08 4.69
C LEU A 181 12.51 -21.04 4.47
N LEU A 182 12.13 -19.91 3.86
CA LEU A 182 13.01 -18.79 3.58
C LEU A 182 12.83 -17.75 4.68
N ILE A 183 13.88 -17.53 5.49
CA ILE A 183 13.84 -16.66 6.66
C ILE A 183 14.77 -15.49 6.46
N PRO A 184 14.32 -14.22 6.63
CA PRO A 184 15.19 -13.05 6.65
C PRO A 184 16.34 -13.21 7.66
N GLN A 185 17.55 -12.82 7.27
CA GLN A 185 18.77 -13.05 8.09
C GLN A 185 18.67 -12.44 9.50
N LYS A 186 17.96 -11.34 9.66
CA LYS A 186 17.72 -10.71 10.96
C LYS A 186 17.04 -11.63 11.98
N TYR A 187 16.34 -12.68 11.52
CA TYR A 187 15.67 -13.67 12.37
C TYR A 187 16.46 -14.97 12.55
N GLU A 188 17.71 -15.03 12.14
CA GLU A 188 18.55 -16.23 12.26
C GLU A 188 18.60 -16.78 13.69
N LYS A 189 18.60 -15.91 14.70
CA LYS A 189 18.60 -16.29 16.11
C LYS A 189 17.24 -16.82 16.61
N ASP A 190 16.19 -16.51 15.91
CA ASP A 190 14.82 -16.89 16.26
C ASP A 190 14.33 -18.12 15.48
N GLN A 191 15.20 -18.77 14.69
CA GLN A 191 14.82 -19.85 13.77
C GLN A 191 14.05 -21.00 14.45
N GLU A 192 14.49 -21.47 15.62
CA GLU A 192 13.83 -22.54 16.36
C GLU A 192 12.43 -22.15 16.82
N ARG A 193 12.29 -20.89 17.27
CA ARG A 193 11.00 -20.33 17.66
C ARG A 193 10.06 -20.23 16.46
N ILE A 194 10.55 -19.77 15.32
CA ILE A 194 9.78 -19.67 14.08
C ILE A 194 9.28 -21.04 13.64
N LEU A 195 10.16 -22.03 13.59
CA LEU A 195 9.79 -23.40 13.22
C LEU A 195 8.71 -23.97 14.13
N LYS A 196 8.82 -23.74 15.44
CA LYS A 196 7.86 -24.20 16.42
C LYS A 196 6.50 -23.48 16.26
N GLU A 197 6.51 -22.17 16.11
CA GLU A 197 5.28 -21.38 15.95
C GLU A 197 4.54 -21.75 14.66
N LEU A 198 5.26 -22.06 13.57
CA LEU A 198 4.68 -22.46 12.30
C LEU A 198 4.40 -23.97 12.20
N GLY A 199 4.82 -24.79 13.19
CA GLY A 199 4.66 -26.25 13.13
C GLY A 199 5.51 -26.92 12.05
N MET A 200 6.65 -26.34 11.67
CA MET A 200 7.49 -26.73 10.52
C MET A 200 8.87 -27.29 10.93
N GLU A 201 8.96 -28.00 12.04
CA GLU A 201 10.22 -28.44 12.65
C GLU A 201 11.12 -29.31 11.75
N LYS A 202 10.57 -29.90 10.68
CA LYS A 202 11.30 -30.77 9.74
C LYS A 202 11.57 -30.12 8.39
N THR A 203 11.35 -28.82 8.27
CA THR A 203 11.50 -28.09 7.00
C THR A 203 12.92 -27.55 6.84
N ASP A 204 13.49 -27.70 5.66
CA ASP A 204 14.80 -27.12 5.35
C ASP A 204 14.74 -25.59 5.37
N ILE A 205 15.73 -24.93 5.99
CA ILE A 205 15.79 -23.48 6.14
C ILE A 205 16.85 -22.89 5.22
N TYR A 206 16.48 -21.79 4.57
CA TYR A 206 17.40 -20.93 3.84
C TYR A 206 17.29 -19.48 4.31
N PHE A 207 18.42 -18.85 4.61
CA PHE A 207 18.43 -17.46 5.00
C PHE A 207 18.46 -16.56 3.78
N ILE A 208 17.50 -15.64 3.75
CA ILE A 208 17.37 -14.63 2.70
C ILE A 208 17.86 -13.27 3.20
N LYS A 209 18.18 -12.38 2.26
CA LYS A 209 18.62 -11.02 2.58
C LYS A 209 17.53 -10.25 3.31
N ASP A 210 17.93 -9.40 4.25
CA ASP A 210 17.01 -8.46 4.92
C ASP A 210 16.58 -7.31 4.01
N ARG A 211 15.52 -6.64 4.40
CA ARG A 211 14.93 -5.47 3.72
C ARG A 211 14.39 -5.78 2.33
N GLN A 212 13.94 -7.00 2.12
CA GLN A 212 13.23 -7.37 0.91
C GLN A 212 11.77 -6.96 1.00
N VAL A 213 11.29 -6.36 -0.07
CA VAL A 213 9.92 -5.86 -0.19
C VAL A 213 9.25 -6.59 -1.35
N TYR A 214 8.15 -7.25 -1.07
CA TYR A 214 7.38 -7.97 -2.07
C TYR A 214 6.01 -7.33 -2.21
N GLN A 215 5.61 -7.07 -3.45
CA GLN A 215 4.26 -6.63 -3.72
C GLN A 215 3.29 -7.78 -3.44
N ASP A 216 2.24 -7.51 -2.69
CA ASP A 216 1.20 -8.52 -2.48
C ASP A 216 0.43 -8.79 -3.77
N MET A 217 0.24 -10.07 -4.06
CA MET A 217 -0.43 -10.50 -5.30
C MET A 217 -1.96 -10.36 -5.21
N LEU A 218 -2.51 -10.44 -3.99
CA LEU A 218 -3.96 -10.38 -3.75
C LEU A 218 -4.45 -8.95 -3.49
N SER A 219 -3.57 -8.09 -2.97
CA SER A 219 -3.90 -6.72 -2.57
C SER A 219 -3.03 -5.71 -3.29
N PRO A 220 -3.41 -5.27 -4.50
CA PRO A 220 -2.65 -4.30 -5.27
C PRO A 220 -2.35 -3.01 -4.49
N GLY A 221 -1.08 -2.58 -4.51
CA GLY A 221 -0.62 -1.39 -3.78
C GLY A 221 -0.22 -1.64 -2.33
N TYR A 222 -0.29 -2.89 -1.89
CA TYR A 222 0.21 -3.34 -0.59
C TYR A 222 1.46 -4.20 -0.75
N TYR A 223 2.28 -4.23 0.29
CA TYR A 223 3.59 -4.88 0.27
C TYR A 223 3.80 -5.70 1.53
N ALA A 224 4.35 -6.91 1.35
CA ALA A 224 4.97 -7.67 2.43
C ALA A 224 6.43 -7.22 2.58
N ILE A 225 6.86 -6.93 3.79
CA ILE A 225 8.22 -6.48 4.10
C ILE A 225 8.90 -7.51 4.98
N ASP A 226 10.01 -8.06 4.50
CA ASP A 226 10.75 -9.13 5.17
C ASP A 226 9.85 -10.30 5.63
N PRO A 227 8.97 -10.83 4.80
CA PRO A 227 8.14 -11.95 5.20
C PRO A 227 8.97 -13.23 5.38
N ILE A 228 8.48 -14.11 6.24
CA ILE A 228 8.90 -15.52 6.28
C ILE A 228 8.15 -16.22 5.15
N ILE A 229 8.87 -16.88 4.25
CA ILE A 229 8.28 -17.46 3.04
C ILE A 229 8.42 -18.97 3.08
N TYR A 230 7.29 -19.67 3.04
CA TYR A 230 7.26 -21.11 2.80
C TYR A 230 7.07 -21.37 1.31
N ALA A 231 8.07 -21.95 0.68
CA ALA A 231 8.04 -22.27 -0.74
C ALA A 231 7.97 -23.78 -0.96
N HIS A 232 7.00 -24.24 -1.75
CA HIS A 232 6.74 -25.65 -2.01
C HIS A 232 6.30 -25.96 -3.43
#